data_c49a325880023374bf53d937d564b661
#
_entry.id   c49a325880023374bf53d937d564b661
#
_cell.length_a   1.000
_cell.length_b   1.000
_cell.length_c   1.000
_cell.angle_alpha   90.00
_cell.angle_beta   90.00
_cell.angle_gamma   90.00
#
_symmetry.space_group_name_H-M   'P 1'
#
loop_
_entity.id
_entity.type
_entity.pdbx_description
1 polymer ?
#
loop_
_entity_poly.entity_id
_entity_poly.type
_entity_poly.pdbx_seq_one_letter_code
_entity_poly.pdbx_strand_id
1 'polypeptide(L)'
;MKRVRIIMCSSKKKFILVYASSIKVLEDYIDSLNLFKEVIELNEFANSYQEYLKPDVVIVFTQMWMDLEGFSSEIYRAPNFIFLNVENLTEQKRMDHIMQFIRRGVKVADYSVANIEVMKTFAKENNIEISAPIYYFPYQYNKKENELLENRERNYKYDVGIVNACPKKDASVNSALTYKRAKIWEDLQNSGLSCLNILGWGAERDELIKKCKVIVNVHHFECYTIFQHIRCDRMVFANKLIISENSLCVDDLDIKSHVIWSEYKDLIQTTKNILQKFDYYMDILVGMETTSIAVERARILQHTVCEIEKNTG
;
A
#
# COMPACT_ATOMS: atom_id res chain seq x y z
N MET A 1 5.00 23.74 -15.07
CA MET A 1 5.49 22.57 -14.34
C MET A 1 7.01 22.56 -14.28
N LYS A 2 7.61 22.78 -13.12
CA LYS A 2 9.06 22.58 -12.93
C LYS A 2 9.32 21.07 -13.03
N ARG A 3 10.24 20.67 -13.91
CA ARG A 3 10.67 19.27 -14.00
C ARG A 3 11.40 18.90 -12.71
N VAL A 4 10.72 18.18 -11.81
CA VAL A 4 11.37 17.55 -10.67
C VAL A 4 12.19 16.37 -11.20
N ARG A 5 13.52 16.52 -11.20
CA ARG A 5 14.41 15.36 -11.35
C ARG A 5 14.42 14.65 -9.99
N ILE A 6 13.61 13.63 -9.85
CA ILE A 6 13.76 12.70 -8.73
C ILE A 6 15.09 11.99 -8.98
N ILE A 7 16.05 12.26 -8.11
CA ILE A 7 17.38 11.62 -8.17
C ILE A 7 17.14 10.16 -7.76
N MET A 8 17.24 9.27 -8.73
CA MET A 8 17.19 7.84 -8.45
C MET A 8 18.33 7.46 -7.53
N CYS A 9 18.05 6.73 -6.47
CA CYS A 9 19.07 6.20 -5.58
C CYS A 9 20.00 5.28 -6.37
N SER A 10 21.27 5.68 -6.55
CA SER A 10 22.29 4.79 -7.08
C SER A 10 22.74 3.87 -5.95
N SER A 11 21.97 2.83 -5.65
CA SER A 11 22.40 1.79 -4.72
C SER A 11 23.67 1.12 -5.23
N LYS A 12 24.63 0.92 -4.32
CA LYS A 12 25.84 0.11 -4.58
C LYS A 12 25.54 -1.38 -4.49
N LYS A 13 24.45 -1.75 -3.83
CA LYS A 13 24.01 -3.14 -3.67
C LYS A 13 22.88 -3.48 -4.63
N LYS A 14 22.78 -4.74 -5.00
CA LYS A 14 21.71 -5.30 -5.80
C LYS A 14 20.54 -5.67 -4.88
N PHE A 15 19.43 -4.95 -4.98
CA PHE A 15 18.19 -5.33 -4.30
C PHE A 15 17.41 -6.33 -5.16
N ILE A 16 17.04 -7.45 -4.55
CA ILE A 16 16.13 -8.43 -5.15
C ILE A 16 14.87 -8.52 -4.32
N LEU A 17 13.74 -8.74 -4.95
CA LEU A 17 12.47 -9.01 -4.29
C LEU A 17 12.14 -10.49 -4.43
N VAL A 18 11.92 -11.16 -3.31
CA VAL A 18 11.39 -12.52 -3.28
C VAL A 18 9.95 -12.48 -2.79
N TYR A 19 9.04 -13.14 -3.48
CA TYR A 19 7.63 -13.14 -3.14
C TYR A 19 7.06 -14.56 -3.08
N ALA A 20 6.12 -14.78 -2.15
CA ALA A 20 5.55 -16.10 -1.88
C ALA A 20 4.10 -16.27 -2.34
N SER A 21 3.46 -15.25 -2.88
CA SER A 21 2.08 -15.30 -3.36
C SER A 21 1.89 -14.33 -4.52
N SER A 22 0.68 -14.27 -5.10
CA SER A 22 0.42 -13.44 -6.27
C SER A 22 0.91 -11.99 -6.10
N ILE A 23 2.01 -11.66 -6.77
CA ILE A 23 2.63 -10.33 -6.75
C ILE A 23 1.75 -9.26 -7.42
N LYS A 24 0.81 -9.67 -8.28
CA LYS A 24 -0.06 -8.75 -9.05
C LYS A 24 -0.77 -7.73 -8.18
N VAL A 25 -1.09 -8.10 -6.93
CA VAL A 25 -1.72 -7.19 -5.95
C VAL A 25 -0.81 -6.04 -5.55
N LEU A 26 0.50 -6.26 -5.59
CA LEU A 26 1.56 -5.36 -5.14
C LEU A 26 2.34 -4.73 -6.30
N GLU A 27 2.05 -5.11 -7.54
CA GLU A 27 2.83 -4.72 -8.72
C GLU A 27 3.06 -3.21 -8.78
N ASP A 28 1.99 -2.42 -8.66
CA ASP A 28 2.07 -0.95 -8.68
C ASP A 28 2.97 -0.37 -7.57
N TYR A 29 2.90 -0.95 -6.38
CA TYR A 29 3.72 -0.51 -5.25
C TYR A 29 5.18 -0.88 -5.47
N ILE A 30 5.46 -2.10 -5.90
CA ILE A 30 6.81 -2.59 -6.17
C ILE A 30 7.45 -1.80 -7.30
N ASP A 31 6.71 -1.57 -8.38
CA ASP A 31 7.16 -0.76 -9.51
C ASP A 31 7.42 0.69 -9.09
N SER A 32 6.61 1.24 -8.19
CA SER A 32 6.80 2.58 -7.67
C SER A 32 8.14 2.75 -6.96
N LEU A 33 8.55 1.75 -6.17
CA LEU A 33 9.82 1.80 -5.44
C LEU A 33 11.03 1.87 -6.39
N ASN A 34 10.93 1.29 -7.59
CA ASN A 34 12.01 1.27 -8.58
C ASN A 34 13.38 0.87 -7.99
N LEU A 35 13.34 -0.04 -7.04
CA LEU A 35 14.49 -0.46 -6.24
C LEU A 35 15.03 -1.81 -6.68
N PHE A 36 14.14 -2.71 -7.08
CA PHE A 36 14.48 -4.10 -7.31
C PHE A 36 15.04 -4.34 -8.70
N LYS A 37 16.18 -5.04 -8.77
CA LYS A 37 16.82 -5.47 -10.04
C LYS A 37 16.29 -6.79 -10.53
N GLU A 38 15.78 -7.61 -9.61
CA GLU A 38 15.18 -8.91 -9.89
C GLU A 38 13.96 -9.09 -8.98
N VAL A 39 12.95 -9.77 -9.51
CA VAL A 39 11.74 -10.17 -8.78
C VAL A 39 11.59 -11.66 -8.98
N ILE A 40 11.68 -12.44 -7.91
CA ILE A 40 11.86 -13.90 -7.93
C ILE A 40 10.75 -14.56 -7.12
N GLU A 41 10.14 -15.61 -7.69
CA GLU A 41 9.18 -16.41 -6.93
C GLU A 41 9.90 -17.25 -5.85
N LEU A 42 9.23 -17.45 -4.70
CA LEU A 42 9.79 -18.16 -3.57
C LEU A 42 10.36 -19.55 -3.93
N ASN A 43 9.63 -20.32 -4.74
CA ASN A 43 10.06 -21.68 -5.12
C ASN A 43 11.35 -21.66 -5.95
N GLU A 44 11.50 -20.69 -6.84
CA GLU A 44 12.72 -20.47 -7.62
C GLU A 44 13.86 -20.03 -6.70
N PHE A 45 13.60 -19.05 -5.83
CA PHE A 45 14.58 -18.58 -4.84
C PHE A 45 15.05 -19.70 -3.92
N ALA A 46 14.16 -20.54 -3.41
CA ALA A 46 14.50 -21.64 -2.51
C ALA A 46 15.51 -22.64 -3.08
N ASN A 47 15.49 -22.81 -4.41
CA ASN A 47 16.42 -23.72 -5.09
C ASN A 47 17.83 -23.10 -5.32
N SER A 48 17.95 -21.77 -5.21
CA SER A 48 19.20 -21.05 -5.54
C SER A 48 19.60 -20.01 -4.49
N TYR A 49 18.98 -20.00 -3.29
CA TYR A 49 19.14 -18.94 -2.32
C TYR A 49 20.59 -18.63 -1.91
N GLN A 50 21.47 -19.65 -1.94
CA GLN A 50 22.88 -19.47 -1.61
C GLN A 50 23.60 -18.50 -2.55
N GLU A 51 23.13 -18.38 -3.82
CA GLU A 51 23.69 -17.44 -4.77
C GLU A 51 23.42 -15.98 -4.38
N TYR A 52 22.40 -15.74 -3.57
CA TYR A 52 21.98 -14.42 -3.10
C TYR A 52 22.50 -14.05 -1.70
N LEU A 53 23.10 -15.00 -0.97
CA LEU A 53 23.76 -14.74 0.32
C LEU A 53 25.13 -14.08 0.14
N LYS A 54 25.18 -12.97 -0.63
CA LYS A 54 26.39 -12.22 -0.93
C LYS A 54 26.33 -10.81 -0.31
N PRO A 55 27.49 -10.23 0.08
CA PRO A 55 27.52 -8.92 0.71
C PRO A 55 27.00 -7.78 -0.16
N ASP A 56 27.02 -7.94 -1.48
CA ASP A 56 26.56 -6.95 -2.46
C ASP A 56 25.07 -7.13 -2.86
N VAL A 57 24.37 -8.11 -2.27
CA VAL A 57 22.95 -8.37 -2.50
C VAL A 57 22.14 -8.02 -1.24
N VAL A 58 20.97 -7.42 -1.41
CA VAL A 58 19.94 -7.26 -0.38
C VAL A 58 18.71 -8.04 -0.79
N ILE A 59 18.29 -8.97 0.04
CA ILE A 59 17.13 -9.81 -0.17
C ILE A 59 15.95 -9.17 0.57
N VAL A 60 14.97 -8.68 -0.18
CA VAL A 60 13.71 -8.21 0.38
C VAL A 60 12.65 -9.27 0.11
N PHE A 61 12.10 -9.81 1.16
CA PHE A 61 11.08 -10.84 1.07
C PHE A 61 9.72 -10.29 1.44
N THR A 62 8.72 -10.52 0.62
CA THR A 62 7.34 -10.13 0.91
C THR A 62 6.37 -11.28 0.74
N GLN A 63 5.33 -11.26 1.54
CA GLN A 63 4.36 -12.33 1.59
C GLN A 63 3.00 -11.83 2.09
N MET A 64 1.95 -12.24 1.40
CA MET A 64 0.57 -12.14 1.86
C MET A 64 0.13 -13.50 2.40
N TRP A 65 -0.39 -13.58 3.63
CA TRP A 65 -1.07 -14.76 4.16
C TRP A 65 -0.22 -15.99 4.55
N MET A 66 1.05 -15.88 4.93
CA MET A 66 1.80 -17.09 5.21
C MET A 66 2.14 -17.35 6.67
N ASP A 67 2.20 -18.64 6.96
CA ASP A 67 2.97 -19.21 8.06
C ASP A 67 4.43 -19.39 7.61
N LEU A 68 5.37 -19.11 8.49
CA LEU A 68 6.82 -19.22 8.22
C LEU A 68 7.31 -20.67 8.05
N GLU A 69 6.40 -21.64 7.99
CA GLU A 69 6.70 -23.03 7.80
C GLU A 69 7.24 -23.26 6.39
N GLY A 70 8.51 -23.60 6.29
CA GLY A 70 9.17 -23.93 5.02
C GLY A 70 10.37 -23.07 4.66
N PHE A 71 10.61 -21.93 5.33
CA PHE A 71 11.87 -21.19 5.15
C PHE A 71 12.97 -21.76 6.06
N SER A 72 14.14 -21.97 5.50
CA SER A 72 15.28 -22.36 6.33
C SER A 72 15.62 -21.20 7.28
N SER A 73 15.91 -21.55 8.55
CA SER A 73 16.30 -20.55 9.55
C SER A 73 17.58 -19.78 9.19
N GLU A 74 18.35 -20.29 8.24
CA GLU A 74 19.57 -19.71 7.72
C GLU A 74 19.30 -18.44 6.93
N ILE A 75 18.23 -18.41 6.11
CA ILE A 75 17.86 -17.26 5.28
C ILE A 75 17.46 -16.07 6.16
N TYR A 76 16.67 -16.28 7.21
CA TYR A 76 16.27 -15.17 8.10
C TYR A 76 17.42 -14.55 8.88
N ARG A 77 18.45 -15.34 9.16
CA ARG A 77 19.62 -14.89 9.89
C ARG A 77 20.65 -14.22 9.01
N ALA A 78 20.43 -14.26 7.68
CA ALA A 78 21.33 -13.59 6.76
C ALA A 78 21.32 -12.08 7.01
N PRO A 79 22.49 -11.43 7.16
CA PRO A 79 22.56 -10.00 7.48
C PRO A 79 21.98 -9.11 6.39
N ASN A 80 21.84 -9.65 5.17
CA ASN A 80 21.28 -8.98 4.01
C ASN A 80 19.79 -9.27 3.77
N PHE A 81 19.10 -9.96 4.71
CA PHE A 81 17.67 -10.26 4.61
C PHE A 81 16.81 -9.19 5.28
N ILE A 82 15.71 -8.82 4.64
CA ILE A 82 14.69 -7.87 5.12
C ILE A 82 13.32 -8.45 4.82
N PHE A 83 12.44 -8.49 5.80
CA PHE A 83 11.03 -8.81 5.58
C PHE A 83 10.23 -7.54 5.30
N LEU A 84 9.57 -7.44 4.14
CA LEU A 84 8.69 -6.34 3.78
C LEU A 84 7.24 -6.70 4.10
N ASN A 85 6.69 -6.07 5.13
CA ASN A 85 5.27 -6.16 5.43
C ASN A 85 4.47 -5.30 4.45
N VAL A 86 3.38 -5.86 3.94
CA VAL A 86 2.42 -5.21 3.02
C VAL A 86 0.97 -5.32 3.52
N GLU A 87 0.82 -5.74 4.76
CA GLU A 87 -0.47 -6.01 5.38
C GLU A 87 -0.81 -5.01 6.48
N ASN A 88 -2.11 -4.91 6.81
CA ASN A 88 -2.60 -4.08 7.89
C ASN A 88 -2.37 -4.78 9.24
N LEU A 89 -1.59 -4.18 10.12
CA LEU A 89 -1.16 -4.77 11.38
C LEU A 89 -2.10 -4.54 12.57
N THR A 90 -3.27 -3.97 12.35
CA THR A 90 -4.29 -3.90 13.41
C THR A 90 -5.05 -5.22 13.59
N GLU A 91 -4.85 -6.19 12.71
CA GLU A 91 -5.30 -7.56 12.90
C GLU A 91 -4.29 -8.34 13.75
N GLN A 92 -4.75 -8.89 14.88
CA GLN A 92 -3.90 -9.58 15.84
C GLN A 92 -3.03 -10.69 15.22
N LYS A 93 -3.62 -11.54 14.37
CA LYS A 93 -2.90 -12.64 13.71
C LYS A 93 -1.70 -12.15 12.89
N ARG A 94 -1.86 -11.02 12.20
CA ARG A 94 -0.79 -10.41 11.39
C ARG A 94 0.27 -9.75 12.26
N MET A 95 -0.16 -9.11 13.33
CA MET A 95 0.76 -8.57 14.32
C MET A 95 1.60 -9.68 14.95
N ASP A 96 0.99 -10.77 15.37
CA ASP A 96 1.71 -11.92 15.94
C ASP A 96 2.74 -12.49 14.97
N HIS A 97 2.40 -12.54 13.68
CA HIS A 97 3.31 -12.99 12.64
C HIS A 97 4.53 -12.06 12.50
N ILE A 98 4.33 -10.75 12.39
CA ILE A 98 5.44 -9.79 12.34
C ILE A 98 6.31 -9.85 13.60
N MET A 99 5.70 -10.01 14.78
CA MET A 99 6.43 -10.11 16.04
C MET A 99 7.32 -11.35 16.10
N GLN A 100 7.00 -12.43 15.37
CA GLN A 100 7.89 -13.58 15.26
C GLN A 100 9.20 -13.24 14.52
N PHE A 101 9.14 -12.41 13.47
CA PHE A 101 10.34 -11.91 12.80
C PHE A 101 11.15 -10.99 13.72
N ILE A 102 10.48 -10.05 14.39
CA ILE A 102 11.13 -9.10 15.30
C ILE A 102 11.85 -9.82 16.43
N ARG A 103 11.21 -10.80 17.08
CA ARG A 103 11.84 -11.63 18.15
C ARG A 103 13.05 -12.42 17.68
N ARG A 104 13.15 -12.70 16.39
CA ARG A 104 14.30 -13.40 15.78
C ARG A 104 15.40 -12.45 15.33
N GLY A 105 15.24 -11.14 15.56
CA GLY A 105 16.20 -10.12 15.12
C GLY A 105 16.20 -9.88 13.61
N VAL A 106 15.11 -10.24 12.92
CA VAL A 106 14.97 -9.99 11.48
C VAL A 106 14.68 -8.51 11.25
N LYS A 107 15.35 -7.91 10.26
CA LYS A 107 15.04 -6.56 9.80
C LYS A 107 13.68 -6.56 9.12
N VAL A 108 12.84 -5.60 9.47
CA VAL A 108 11.50 -5.44 8.89
C VAL A 108 11.44 -4.14 8.11
N ALA A 109 10.76 -4.14 6.98
CA ALA A 109 10.34 -2.94 6.26
C ALA A 109 8.81 -2.88 6.22
N ASP A 110 8.25 -1.67 6.16
CA ASP A 110 6.81 -1.47 6.06
C ASP A 110 6.49 -0.29 5.13
N TYR A 111 5.36 -0.36 4.48
CA TYR A 111 4.86 0.68 3.57
C TYR A 111 4.13 1.82 4.30
N SER A 112 3.84 1.66 5.60
CA SER A 112 3.00 2.56 6.38
C SER A 112 3.66 2.96 7.71
N VAL A 113 3.77 4.25 7.95
CA VAL A 113 4.24 4.78 9.25
C VAL A 113 3.31 4.36 10.37
N ALA A 114 1.99 4.34 10.13
CA ALA A 114 1.02 3.90 11.12
C ALA A 114 1.22 2.43 11.52
N ASN A 115 1.52 1.53 10.58
CA ASN A 115 1.90 0.14 10.88
C ASN A 115 3.15 0.09 11.77
N ILE A 116 4.17 0.90 11.46
CA ILE A 116 5.42 0.95 12.22
C ILE A 116 5.16 1.39 13.66
N GLU A 117 4.33 2.39 13.87
CA GLU A 117 3.99 2.86 15.21
C GLU A 117 3.14 1.83 15.99
N VAL A 118 2.21 1.15 15.31
CA VAL A 118 1.44 0.05 15.93
C VAL A 118 2.36 -1.11 16.32
N MET A 119 3.35 -1.48 15.47
CA MET A 119 4.37 -2.48 15.80
C MET A 119 5.18 -2.09 17.03
N LYS A 120 5.68 -0.87 17.09
CA LYS A 120 6.48 -0.38 18.23
C LYS A 120 5.68 -0.37 19.53
N THR A 121 4.43 0.11 19.46
CA THR A 121 3.51 0.15 20.59
C THR A 121 3.24 -1.26 21.11
N PHE A 122 2.88 -2.20 20.23
CA PHE A 122 2.63 -3.58 20.59
C PHE A 122 3.87 -4.25 21.22
N ALA A 123 5.05 -4.03 20.64
CA ALA A 123 6.29 -4.56 21.16
C ALA A 123 6.57 -4.04 22.58
N LYS A 124 6.38 -2.74 22.81
CA LYS A 124 6.55 -2.11 24.13
C LYS A 124 5.58 -2.69 25.17
N GLU A 125 4.29 -2.80 24.83
CA GLU A 125 3.25 -3.31 25.74
C GLU A 125 3.46 -4.78 26.10
N ASN A 126 4.08 -5.57 25.20
CA ASN A 126 4.33 -6.99 25.40
C ASN A 126 5.78 -7.30 25.81
N ASN A 127 6.58 -6.28 26.16
CA ASN A 127 7.98 -6.42 26.56
C ASN A 127 8.83 -7.18 25.50
N ILE A 128 8.58 -6.92 24.21
CA ILE A 128 9.35 -7.49 23.11
C ILE A 128 10.43 -6.48 22.72
N GLU A 129 11.69 -6.91 22.77
CA GLU A 129 12.82 -6.11 22.32
C GLU A 129 12.86 -6.03 20.79
N ILE A 130 12.96 -4.82 20.24
CA ILE A 130 13.20 -4.57 18.82
C ILE A 130 14.71 -4.38 18.64
N SER A 131 15.43 -5.47 18.42
CA SER A 131 16.90 -5.48 18.28
C SER A 131 17.38 -5.14 16.87
N ALA A 132 16.52 -5.27 15.86
CA ALA A 132 16.82 -4.96 14.47
C ALA A 132 16.05 -3.72 13.98
N PRO A 133 16.59 -2.97 12.99
CA PRO A 133 15.91 -1.80 12.45
C PRO A 133 14.58 -2.14 11.79
N ILE A 134 13.61 -1.22 11.91
CA ILE A 134 12.38 -1.20 11.12
C ILE A 134 12.51 -0.08 10.10
N TYR A 135 12.42 -0.41 8.81
CA TYR A 135 12.58 0.52 7.69
C TYR A 135 11.24 0.96 7.14
N TYR A 136 11.16 2.20 6.65
CA TYR A 136 9.99 2.72 5.98
C TYR A 136 10.21 2.76 4.47
N PHE A 137 9.36 2.04 3.72
CA PHE A 137 9.32 1.98 2.26
C PHE A 137 8.04 2.66 1.74
N PRO A 138 7.97 4.01 1.71
CA PRO A 138 6.78 4.70 1.25
C PRO A 138 6.51 4.44 -0.24
N TYR A 139 5.23 4.41 -0.61
CA TYR A 139 4.82 4.41 -2.01
C TYR A 139 5.44 5.62 -2.73
N GLN A 140 6.08 5.38 -3.87
CA GLN A 140 6.78 6.42 -4.63
C GLN A 140 5.92 6.93 -5.79
N TYR A 141 6.12 8.21 -6.14
CA TYR A 141 5.54 8.77 -7.35
C TYR A 141 6.12 8.09 -8.59
N ASN A 142 5.24 7.55 -9.44
CA ASN A 142 5.60 7.00 -10.74
C ASN A 142 4.87 7.77 -11.85
N LYS A 143 5.62 8.54 -12.65
CA LYS A 143 5.06 9.37 -13.71
C LYS A 143 4.21 8.59 -14.70
N LYS A 144 4.70 7.41 -15.13
CA LYS A 144 4.01 6.56 -16.12
C LYS A 144 2.64 6.12 -15.60
N GLU A 145 2.56 5.74 -14.32
CA GLU A 145 1.32 5.29 -13.70
C GLU A 145 0.33 6.44 -13.51
N ASN A 146 0.83 7.61 -13.15
CA ASN A 146 -0.02 8.79 -13.00
C ASN A 146 -0.65 9.23 -14.31
N GLU A 147 0.12 9.22 -15.41
CA GLU A 147 -0.39 9.52 -16.74
C GLU A 147 -1.51 8.54 -17.16
N LEU A 148 -1.41 7.27 -16.75
CA LEU A 148 -2.44 6.26 -17.00
C LEU A 148 -3.75 6.54 -16.25
N LEU A 149 -3.70 7.11 -15.06
CA LEU A 149 -4.88 7.43 -14.25
C LEU A 149 -5.46 8.81 -14.52
N GLU A 150 -4.71 9.72 -15.16
CA GLU A 150 -5.24 11.04 -15.54
C GLU A 150 -6.42 10.91 -16.51
N ASN A 151 -7.58 11.36 -16.08
CA ASN A 151 -8.74 11.50 -16.96
C ASN A 151 -8.86 12.96 -17.41
N ARG A 152 -8.06 13.35 -18.42
CA ARG A 152 -8.01 14.71 -18.94
C ARG A 152 -9.34 15.15 -19.56
N GLU A 153 -10.11 14.19 -20.12
CA GLU A 153 -11.39 14.48 -20.80
C GLU A 153 -12.56 14.56 -19.82
N ARG A 154 -12.35 14.22 -18.54
CA ARG A 154 -13.40 14.17 -17.50
C ARG A 154 -14.66 13.39 -17.93
N ASN A 155 -14.49 12.39 -18.80
CA ASN A 155 -15.58 11.54 -19.29
C ASN A 155 -15.90 10.44 -18.27
N TYR A 156 -16.71 10.77 -17.27
CA TYR A 156 -17.11 9.84 -16.21
C TYR A 156 -18.41 9.12 -16.59
N LYS A 157 -18.46 7.81 -16.32
CA LYS A 157 -19.64 6.96 -16.52
C LYS A 157 -20.34 6.62 -15.20
N TYR A 158 -19.59 6.69 -14.11
CA TYR A 158 -20.08 6.33 -12.78
C TYR A 158 -19.79 7.45 -11.79
N ASP A 159 -20.69 7.61 -10.82
CA ASP A 159 -20.49 8.55 -9.74
C ASP A 159 -19.41 8.04 -8.79
N VAL A 160 -19.46 6.75 -8.44
CA VAL A 160 -18.60 6.14 -7.43
C VAL A 160 -17.94 4.88 -7.95
N GLY A 161 -16.65 4.73 -7.64
CA GLY A 161 -15.93 3.47 -7.75
C GLY A 161 -15.50 2.94 -6.38
N ILE A 162 -15.60 1.64 -6.16
CA ILE A 162 -15.03 0.96 -4.98
C ILE A 162 -14.16 -0.20 -5.46
N VAL A 163 -12.90 -0.21 -5.02
CA VAL A 163 -11.96 -1.28 -5.38
C VAL A 163 -12.22 -2.52 -4.53
N ASN A 164 -12.54 -3.63 -5.18
CA ASN A 164 -12.87 -4.92 -4.54
C ASN A 164 -14.00 -4.81 -3.50
N ALA A 165 -15.12 -4.18 -3.88
CA ALA A 165 -16.28 -4.05 -3.00
C ALA A 165 -16.95 -5.40 -2.72
N CYS A 166 -17.17 -6.19 -3.78
CA CYS A 166 -17.80 -7.49 -3.69
C CYS A 166 -16.91 -8.54 -4.37
N PRO A 167 -16.58 -9.67 -3.71
CA PRO A 167 -15.98 -10.81 -4.38
C PRO A 167 -16.96 -11.33 -5.45
N LYS A 168 -16.44 -11.96 -6.50
CA LYS A 168 -17.29 -12.66 -7.48
C LYS A 168 -18.17 -13.65 -6.74
N LYS A 169 -19.44 -13.77 -7.13
CA LYS A 169 -20.46 -14.62 -6.51
C LYS A 169 -20.04 -16.09 -6.28
N ASP A 170 -19.03 -16.56 -7.01
CA ASP A 170 -18.54 -17.95 -6.95
C ASP A 170 -17.44 -18.20 -5.92
N ALA A 171 -16.99 -17.16 -5.21
CA ALA A 171 -16.03 -17.35 -4.14
C ALA A 171 -16.77 -17.84 -2.89
N SER A 172 -16.53 -19.09 -2.50
CA SER A 172 -16.91 -19.67 -1.21
C SER A 172 -16.22 -19.03 0.00
N VAL A 173 -15.92 -17.74 -0.11
CA VAL A 173 -15.27 -16.92 0.91
C VAL A 173 -16.30 -16.62 1.98
N ASN A 174 -15.97 -16.95 3.20
CA ASN A 174 -16.70 -16.67 4.42
C ASN A 174 -17.38 -15.29 4.36
N SER A 175 -18.69 -15.28 4.20
CA SER A 175 -19.50 -14.10 3.89
C SER A 175 -19.39 -12.97 4.94
N ALA A 176 -18.92 -13.26 6.14
CA ALA A 176 -18.68 -12.30 7.20
C ALA A 176 -17.50 -11.35 6.90
N LEU A 177 -16.50 -11.79 6.11
CA LEU A 177 -15.24 -11.07 5.92
C LEU A 177 -15.33 -9.91 4.90
N THR A 178 -16.31 -9.94 4.00
CA THR A 178 -16.48 -8.89 2.98
C THR A 178 -17.67 -7.97 3.26
N TYR A 179 -18.36 -8.19 4.38
CA TYR A 179 -19.62 -7.55 4.69
C TYR A 179 -19.55 -6.01 4.68
N LYS A 180 -18.51 -5.43 5.24
CA LYS A 180 -18.37 -3.97 5.39
C LYS A 180 -18.35 -3.25 4.04
N ARG A 181 -17.52 -3.70 3.11
CA ARG A 181 -17.44 -3.09 1.76
C ARG A 181 -18.68 -3.38 0.92
N ALA A 182 -19.20 -4.62 1.00
CA ALA A 182 -20.41 -5.02 0.29
C ALA A 182 -21.60 -4.17 0.76
N LYS A 183 -21.70 -3.93 2.07
CA LYS A 183 -22.76 -3.10 2.63
C LYS A 183 -22.69 -1.66 2.12
N ILE A 184 -21.53 -1.02 2.18
CA ILE A 184 -21.37 0.35 1.64
C ILE A 184 -21.69 0.39 0.14
N TRP A 185 -21.28 -0.64 -0.62
CA TRP A 185 -21.62 -0.78 -2.02
C TRP A 185 -23.14 -0.78 -2.27
N GLU A 186 -23.88 -1.63 -1.55
CA GLU A 186 -25.33 -1.70 -1.62
C GLU A 186 -25.99 -0.39 -1.18
N ASP A 187 -25.56 0.20 -0.09
CA ASP A 187 -26.09 1.43 0.45
C ASP A 187 -25.88 2.61 -0.53
N LEU A 188 -24.73 2.69 -1.20
CA LEU A 188 -24.46 3.69 -2.25
C LEU A 188 -25.40 3.51 -3.45
N GLN A 189 -25.59 2.28 -3.92
CA GLN A 189 -26.52 2.00 -5.01
C GLN A 189 -27.97 2.33 -4.61
N ASN A 190 -28.41 1.91 -3.44
CA ASN A 190 -29.74 2.21 -2.92
C ASN A 190 -29.96 3.70 -2.71
N SER A 191 -28.91 4.48 -2.57
CA SER A 191 -28.95 5.93 -2.48
C SER A 191 -29.15 6.65 -3.82
N GLY A 192 -29.24 5.90 -4.92
CA GLY A 192 -29.45 6.41 -6.28
C GLY A 192 -28.18 6.80 -7.02
N LEU A 193 -27.00 6.47 -6.51
CA LEU A 193 -25.71 6.74 -7.17
C LEU A 193 -25.37 5.62 -8.16
N SER A 194 -24.79 6.01 -9.30
CA SER A 194 -24.23 5.04 -10.24
C SER A 194 -22.86 4.55 -9.74
N CYS A 195 -22.80 3.27 -9.38
CA CYS A 195 -21.65 2.68 -8.72
C CYS A 195 -20.94 1.63 -9.59
N LEU A 196 -19.61 1.58 -9.54
CA LEU A 196 -18.78 0.59 -10.21
C LEU A 196 -17.95 -0.21 -9.18
N ASN A 197 -18.14 -1.53 -9.14
CA ASN A 197 -17.22 -2.42 -8.45
C ASN A 197 -15.97 -2.64 -9.32
N ILE A 198 -14.85 -2.06 -8.90
CA ILE A 198 -13.60 -2.09 -9.63
C ILE A 198 -12.86 -3.38 -9.26
N LEU A 199 -12.81 -4.31 -10.20
CA LEU A 199 -12.10 -5.59 -10.08
C LEU A 199 -10.89 -5.60 -11.02
N GLY A 200 -9.96 -6.52 -10.74
CA GLY A 200 -8.77 -6.70 -11.56
C GLY A 200 -7.55 -5.90 -11.10
N TRP A 201 -6.52 -5.92 -11.91
CA TRP A 201 -5.20 -5.37 -11.61
C TRP A 201 -4.64 -4.65 -12.84
N GLY A 202 -3.63 -3.80 -12.60
CA GLY A 202 -2.92 -3.12 -13.69
C GLY A 202 -3.84 -2.25 -14.56
N ALA A 203 -3.60 -2.24 -15.88
CA ALA A 203 -4.26 -1.35 -16.84
C ALA A 203 -5.79 -1.52 -16.89
N GLU A 204 -6.30 -2.74 -16.73
CA GLU A 204 -7.76 -2.98 -16.73
C GLU A 204 -8.44 -2.27 -15.55
N ARG A 205 -7.85 -2.37 -14.37
CA ARG A 205 -8.32 -1.67 -13.17
C ARG A 205 -8.27 -0.15 -13.36
N ASP A 206 -7.21 0.35 -13.98
CA ASP A 206 -7.02 1.79 -14.20
C ASP A 206 -8.07 2.38 -15.14
N GLU A 207 -8.41 1.66 -16.19
CA GLU A 207 -9.49 2.06 -17.09
C GLU A 207 -10.86 2.11 -16.38
N LEU A 208 -11.07 1.28 -15.37
CA LEU A 208 -12.28 1.32 -14.53
C LEU A 208 -12.23 2.51 -13.56
N ILE A 209 -11.08 2.77 -12.92
CA ILE A 209 -10.89 3.93 -12.03
C ILE A 209 -11.15 5.24 -12.77
N LYS A 210 -10.67 5.40 -14.00
CA LYS A 210 -10.90 6.60 -14.81
C LYS A 210 -12.37 6.91 -15.04
N LYS A 211 -13.21 5.88 -15.18
CA LYS A 211 -14.65 6.02 -15.46
C LYS A 211 -15.46 6.51 -14.26
N CYS A 212 -14.89 6.57 -13.07
CA CYS A 212 -15.56 7.00 -11.84
C CYS A 212 -15.24 8.47 -11.52
N LYS A 213 -16.21 9.25 -11.03
CA LYS A 213 -15.95 10.60 -10.50
C LYS A 213 -15.12 10.54 -9.24
N VAL A 214 -15.57 9.76 -8.27
CA VAL A 214 -14.89 9.59 -6.98
C VAL A 214 -14.59 8.11 -6.71
N ILE A 215 -13.55 7.86 -5.90
CA ILE A 215 -13.27 6.53 -5.37
C ILE A 215 -13.58 6.54 -3.88
N VAL A 216 -14.39 5.59 -3.43
CA VAL A 216 -14.66 5.38 -2.00
C VAL A 216 -13.76 4.26 -1.49
N ASN A 217 -12.90 4.59 -0.53
CA ASN A 217 -12.03 3.64 0.15
C ASN A 217 -12.61 3.26 1.51
N VAL A 218 -12.87 1.97 1.68
CA VAL A 218 -13.42 1.38 2.90
C VAL A 218 -12.48 0.29 3.38
N HIS A 219 -12.21 0.24 4.66
CA HIS A 219 -11.43 -0.85 5.26
C HIS A 219 -12.08 -2.21 4.99
N HIS A 220 -11.25 -3.25 4.85
CA HIS A 220 -11.77 -4.58 4.52
C HIS A 220 -12.50 -5.22 5.69
N PHE A 221 -11.96 -5.07 6.90
CA PHE A 221 -12.51 -5.59 8.14
C PHE A 221 -12.72 -4.48 9.16
N GLU A 222 -13.55 -4.73 10.17
CA GLU A 222 -13.74 -3.80 11.28
C GLU A 222 -12.46 -3.51 12.06
N CYS A 223 -11.60 -4.51 12.20
CA CYS A 223 -10.30 -4.34 12.87
C CYS A 223 -9.25 -3.60 12.02
N TYR A 224 -9.48 -3.42 10.72
CA TYR A 224 -8.55 -2.68 9.88
C TYR A 224 -8.79 -1.19 10.03
N THR A 225 -7.82 -0.51 10.61
CA THR A 225 -7.91 0.92 10.89
C THR A 225 -6.77 1.73 10.30
N ILE A 226 -5.86 1.10 9.54
CA ILE A 226 -4.74 1.77 8.87
C ILE A 226 -5.08 2.04 7.41
N PHE A 227 -4.78 3.26 6.95
CA PHE A 227 -5.00 3.67 5.57
C PHE A 227 -4.22 2.80 4.58
N GLN A 228 -4.88 2.45 3.48
CA GLN A 228 -4.31 1.51 2.51
C GLN A 228 -3.50 2.26 1.42
N HIS A 229 -2.31 2.72 1.78
CA HIS A 229 -1.38 3.44 0.90
C HIS A 229 -1.15 2.70 -0.43
N ILE A 230 -0.88 1.40 -0.40
CA ILE A 230 -0.65 0.57 -1.60
C ILE A 230 -1.79 0.68 -2.62
N ARG A 231 -3.03 0.88 -2.14
CA ARG A 231 -4.20 1.05 -3.02
C ARG A 231 -4.43 2.48 -3.44
N CYS A 232 -4.25 3.42 -2.50
CA CYS A 232 -4.78 4.78 -2.65
C CYS A 232 -3.73 5.79 -3.12
N ASP A 233 -2.46 5.65 -2.74
CA ASP A 233 -1.45 6.68 -3.00
C ASP A 233 -1.24 6.95 -4.49
N ARG A 234 -1.29 5.91 -5.30
CA ARG A 234 -1.26 6.04 -6.76
C ARG A 234 -2.37 6.96 -7.28
N MET A 235 -3.57 6.79 -6.74
CA MET A 235 -4.72 7.61 -7.11
C MET A 235 -4.58 9.04 -6.59
N VAL A 236 -4.00 9.23 -5.40
CA VAL A 236 -3.67 10.55 -4.85
C VAL A 236 -2.72 11.29 -5.78
N PHE A 237 -1.63 10.65 -6.18
CA PHE A 237 -0.66 11.24 -7.11
C PHE A 237 -1.24 11.55 -8.49
N ALA A 238 -2.29 10.84 -8.90
CA ALA A 238 -3.01 11.09 -10.15
C ALA A 238 -4.16 12.12 -10.00
N ASN A 239 -4.24 12.83 -8.87
CA ASN A 239 -5.30 13.78 -8.55
C ASN A 239 -6.71 13.18 -8.66
N LYS A 240 -6.85 11.91 -8.28
CA LYS A 240 -8.16 11.26 -8.21
C LYS A 240 -8.82 11.59 -6.88
N LEU A 241 -10.07 12.04 -6.93
CA LEU A 241 -10.83 12.37 -5.72
C LEU A 241 -11.16 11.09 -4.95
N ILE A 242 -10.62 10.99 -3.74
CA ILE A 242 -10.81 9.85 -2.84
C ILE A 242 -11.58 10.29 -1.61
N ILE A 243 -12.62 9.55 -1.28
CA ILE A 243 -13.34 9.65 -0.01
C ILE A 243 -13.00 8.39 0.79
N SER A 244 -12.33 8.53 1.91
CA SER A 244 -11.88 7.38 2.72
C SER A 244 -12.57 7.36 4.06
N GLU A 245 -12.90 6.15 4.49
CA GLU A 245 -13.15 5.91 5.90
C GLU A 245 -11.97 6.37 6.74
N ASN A 246 -12.24 6.97 7.92
CA ASN A 246 -11.22 7.42 8.85
C ASN A 246 -10.25 6.28 9.22
N SER A 247 -9.00 6.65 9.45
CA SER A 247 -7.91 5.72 9.73
C SER A 247 -7.13 6.18 10.95
N LEU A 248 -6.35 5.28 11.54
CA LEU A 248 -5.39 5.63 12.58
C LEU A 248 -4.35 6.60 12.02
N CYS A 249 -3.90 7.53 12.86
CA CYS A 249 -2.82 8.46 12.54
C CYS A 249 -3.09 9.32 11.30
N VAL A 250 -4.37 9.63 10.99
CA VAL A 250 -4.71 10.48 9.81
C VAL A 250 -3.96 11.81 9.85
N ASP A 251 -3.78 12.37 11.04
CA ASP A 251 -3.11 13.66 11.23
C ASP A 251 -1.63 13.63 10.82
N ASP A 252 -1.00 12.48 10.86
CA ASP A 252 0.41 12.25 10.55
C ASP A 252 0.64 11.82 9.08
N LEU A 253 -0.44 11.63 8.31
CA LEU A 253 -0.32 11.25 6.90
C LEU A 253 0.07 12.45 6.04
N ASP A 254 1.13 12.32 5.27
CA ASP A 254 1.60 13.33 4.32
C ASP A 254 0.57 13.64 3.21
N ILE A 255 -0.31 12.69 2.91
CA ILE A 255 -1.41 12.81 1.95
C ILE A 255 -2.74 13.24 2.58
N LYS A 256 -2.77 13.59 3.87
CA LYS A 256 -4.01 13.91 4.61
C LYS A 256 -4.92 14.88 3.87
N SER A 257 -4.36 15.94 3.32
CA SER A 257 -5.12 16.98 2.61
C SER A 257 -5.65 16.56 1.24
N HIS A 258 -5.13 15.48 0.67
CA HIS A 258 -5.50 14.97 -0.66
C HIS A 258 -6.61 13.91 -0.61
N VAL A 259 -7.08 13.57 0.59
CA VAL A 259 -8.13 12.58 0.83
C VAL A 259 -9.24 13.22 1.67
N ILE A 260 -10.48 12.97 1.31
CA ILE A 260 -11.63 13.39 2.11
C ILE A 260 -11.91 12.27 3.12
N TRP A 261 -11.78 12.59 4.39
CA TRP A 261 -11.99 11.64 5.47
C TRP A 261 -13.41 11.69 6.00
N SER A 262 -13.97 10.52 6.32
CA SER A 262 -15.33 10.40 6.82
C SER A 262 -15.46 9.23 7.79
N GLU A 263 -16.31 9.38 8.80
CA GLU A 263 -16.74 8.25 9.59
C GLU A 263 -17.49 7.23 8.71
N TYR A 264 -17.34 5.94 8.98
CA TYR A 264 -18.01 4.89 8.21
C TYR A 264 -19.50 5.12 8.04
N LYS A 265 -20.20 5.50 9.12
CA LYS A 265 -21.65 5.78 9.14
C LYS A 265 -22.06 6.96 8.25
N ASP A 266 -21.15 7.89 8.00
CA ASP A 266 -21.39 9.14 7.28
C ASP A 266 -20.91 9.07 5.81
N LEU A 267 -20.23 7.99 5.39
CA LEU A 267 -19.63 7.85 4.07
C LEU A 267 -20.61 8.11 2.93
N ILE A 268 -21.83 7.60 3.02
CA ILE A 268 -22.88 7.80 2.00
C ILE A 268 -23.23 9.28 1.85
N GLN A 269 -23.49 9.94 2.99
CA GLN A 269 -23.88 11.34 2.97
C GLN A 269 -22.72 12.23 2.53
N THR A 270 -21.50 11.94 3.01
CA THR A 270 -20.28 12.62 2.58
C THR A 270 -20.11 12.49 1.07
N THR A 271 -20.25 11.27 0.53
CA THR A 271 -20.13 11.02 -0.92
C THR A 271 -21.15 11.85 -1.72
N LYS A 272 -22.41 11.88 -1.28
CA LYS A 272 -23.44 12.70 -1.94
C LYS A 272 -23.11 14.19 -1.93
N ASN A 273 -22.69 14.71 -0.79
CA ASN A 273 -22.34 16.13 -0.62
C ASN A 273 -21.16 16.52 -1.53
N ILE A 274 -20.15 15.63 -1.65
CA ILE A 274 -18.99 15.83 -2.52
C ILE A 274 -19.41 15.81 -3.98
N LEU A 275 -20.22 14.86 -4.38
CA LEU A 275 -20.70 14.76 -5.77
C LEU A 275 -21.55 15.96 -6.21
N GLN A 276 -22.35 16.54 -5.30
CA GLN A 276 -23.10 17.78 -5.57
C GLN A 276 -22.20 18.99 -5.85
N LYS A 277 -20.96 18.97 -5.32
CA LYS A 277 -19.96 20.04 -5.48
C LYS A 277 -18.69 19.51 -6.16
N PHE A 278 -18.84 18.53 -7.03
CA PHE A 278 -17.72 17.76 -7.61
C PHE A 278 -16.66 18.68 -8.24
N ASP A 279 -17.05 19.59 -9.09
CA ASP A 279 -16.11 20.49 -9.78
C ASP A 279 -15.32 21.36 -8.79
N TYR A 280 -15.97 21.89 -7.76
CA TYR A 280 -15.31 22.64 -6.70
C TYR A 280 -14.21 21.83 -6.00
N TYR A 281 -14.50 20.57 -5.63
CA TYR A 281 -13.50 19.71 -4.98
C TYR A 281 -12.39 19.29 -5.95
N MET A 282 -12.70 19.08 -7.21
CA MET A 282 -11.70 18.79 -8.23
C MET A 282 -10.78 19.98 -8.47
N ASP A 283 -11.28 21.21 -8.48
CA ASP A 283 -10.45 22.41 -8.66
C ASP A 283 -9.50 22.60 -7.47
N ILE A 284 -9.97 22.34 -6.24
CA ILE A 284 -9.12 22.34 -5.05
C ILE A 284 -8.02 21.27 -5.21
N LEU A 285 -8.39 20.03 -5.51
CA LEU A 285 -7.45 18.91 -5.60
C LEU A 285 -6.38 19.13 -6.67
N VAL A 286 -6.77 19.63 -7.84
CA VAL A 286 -5.83 19.96 -8.93
C VAL A 286 -4.90 21.12 -8.54
N GLY A 287 -5.36 22.03 -7.70
CA GLY A 287 -4.55 23.12 -7.13
C GLY A 287 -3.58 22.68 -6.05
N MET A 288 -3.76 21.48 -5.47
CA MET A 288 -2.84 20.93 -4.48
C MET A 288 -1.60 20.35 -5.14
N GLU A 289 -0.44 20.65 -4.57
CA GLU A 289 0.83 20.18 -5.11
C GLU A 289 1.26 18.86 -4.46
N THR A 290 1.25 17.75 -5.22
CA THR A 290 1.76 16.45 -4.77
C THR A 290 3.28 16.31 -4.91
N THR A 291 3.94 17.30 -5.55
CA THR A 291 5.39 17.28 -5.84
C THR A 291 6.22 17.27 -4.57
N SER A 292 5.83 18.03 -3.55
CA SER A 292 6.53 18.08 -2.26
C SER A 292 6.49 16.72 -1.55
N ILE A 293 5.35 16.05 -1.58
CA ILE A 293 5.16 14.70 -1.04
C ILE A 293 6.07 13.71 -1.79
N ALA A 294 6.06 13.76 -3.12
CA ALA A 294 6.88 12.89 -3.96
C ALA A 294 8.38 13.06 -3.67
N VAL A 295 8.85 14.30 -3.54
CA VAL A 295 10.25 14.62 -3.23
C VAL A 295 10.63 14.12 -1.84
N GLU A 296 9.81 14.35 -0.84
CA GLU A 296 10.11 13.92 0.52
C GLU A 296 10.11 12.39 0.66
N ARG A 297 9.16 11.71 0.05
CA ARG A 297 9.15 10.24 0.03
C ARG A 297 10.36 9.65 -0.69
N ALA A 298 10.79 10.26 -1.79
CA ALA A 298 12.00 9.85 -2.49
C ALA A 298 13.24 10.04 -1.60
N ARG A 299 13.33 11.17 -0.85
CA ARG A 299 14.40 11.42 0.10
C ARG A 299 14.41 10.40 1.24
N ILE A 300 13.23 10.06 1.78
CA ILE A 300 13.09 9.04 2.82
C ILE A 300 13.57 7.68 2.30
N LEU A 301 13.09 7.24 1.13
CA LEU A 301 13.50 5.96 0.56
C LEU A 301 15.01 5.92 0.31
N GLN A 302 15.59 6.99 -0.23
CA GLN A 302 17.03 7.08 -0.43
C GLN A 302 17.82 6.96 0.88
N HIS A 303 17.38 7.65 1.92
CA HIS A 303 17.99 7.54 3.25
C HIS A 303 17.92 6.10 3.79
N THR A 304 16.73 5.49 3.70
CA THR A 304 16.49 4.10 4.09
C THR A 304 17.41 3.13 3.35
N VAL A 305 17.56 3.28 2.04
CA VAL A 305 18.47 2.44 1.24
C VAL A 305 19.92 2.60 1.69
N CYS A 306 20.36 3.83 1.95
CA CYS A 306 21.73 4.09 2.48
C CYS A 306 21.96 3.46 3.87
N GLU A 307 20.93 3.45 4.74
CA GLU A 307 21.01 2.77 6.04
C GLU A 307 21.09 1.26 5.89
N ILE A 308 20.28 0.69 4.99
CA ILE A 308 20.32 -0.75 4.69
C ILE A 308 21.69 -1.15 4.19
N GLU A 309 22.28 -0.39 3.28
CA GLU A 309 23.62 -0.68 2.73
C GLU A 309 24.71 -0.70 3.82
N LYS A 310 24.63 0.20 4.80
CA LYS A 310 25.54 0.24 5.95
C LYS A 310 25.35 -0.95 6.88
N ASN A 311 24.10 -1.40 7.08
CA ASN A 311 23.73 -2.42 8.04
C ASN A 311 23.76 -3.85 7.47
N THR A 312 24.07 -4.01 6.18
CA THR A 312 24.17 -5.30 5.48
C THR A 312 25.59 -5.59 4.98
N GLY A 313 26.53 -4.76 5.38
CA GLY A 313 27.97 -4.85 5.03
C GLY A 313 28.72 -5.88 5.82
#